data_b6b9af5780cda058791cfd24b08c5d40
#
_entry.id   b6b9af5780cda058791cfd24b08c5d40
#
_cell.length_a   1.000
_cell.length_b   1.000
_cell.length_c   1.000
_cell.angle_alpha   90.00
_cell.angle_beta   90.00
_cell.angle_gamma   90.00
#
_symmetry.space_group_name_H-M   'P 1'
#
loop_
_entity.id
_entity.type
_entity.pdbx_description
1 polymer ?
#
loop_
_entity_poly.entity_id
_entity_poly.type
_entity_poly.pdbx_seq_one_letter_code
_entity_poly.pdbx_strand_id
1 'polypeptide(L)'
;VSLKLYNTLTRTKEAFEPIDPAHVRMYVCGPTVYDFAHIGNARPVIVFDVLFRLLRHIYGADHVTYVRNITDVDDKINARAMRDFPGVPPVEAIRTLTETTYGQFQADVAALGCLEPSETPRATEHVETMVALIERLIARGYAYEAEGHALFHVPAMPAYGALARRSLDDMIAGARVDVAPYKRDPMDFVLWKPSSADEPGWPSPWGRGRPGWHIECSAMSLATLIEPFGGGFACDDPLKNTFDIHGGGIDLVFPHHENEIAQTCCALGTPQMARVWMHNGFLQVEGEKMSKSLGNFVTIHELLADWPGEVLRFNMLKTHYRQPIDWTVRGMEESWRVLDDWYAATADAGPGTVAPTVVEALSDDLNTPKAVAELHGLRSDPAALAGALRLLGFLADTPAEWAARRPAASVDAAAVERLIQARLAARKARNFAEGDRIRDELAAMGVSLKDGKDSATGEPVTTWEVKR
;
A
#
# COMPACT_ATOMS: atom_id res chain seq x y z
N VAL A 1 -3.57 -15.42 22.14
CA VAL A 1 -4.51 -15.17 21.03
C VAL A 1 -3.96 -15.84 19.78
N SER A 2 -4.76 -16.67 19.13
CA SER A 2 -4.36 -17.32 17.88
C SER A 2 -4.57 -16.35 16.72
N LEU A 3 -3.49 -16.00 16.02
CA LEU A 3 -3.56 -15.20 14.80
C LEU A 3 -4.21 -16.02 13.68
N LYS A 4 -5.23 -15.46 13.05
CA LYS A 4 -5.89 -16.02 11.86
C LYS A 4 -5.71 -15.07 10.70
N LEU A 5 -5.40 -15.61 9.51
CA LEU A 5 -5.22 -14.84 8.28
C LEU A 5 -6.03 -15.49 7.16
N TYR A 6 -6.66 -14.67 6.34
CA TYR A 6 -7.29 -15.14 5.12
C TYR A 6 -6.22 -15.41 4.06
N ASN A 7 -6.18 -16.64 3.57
CA ASN A 7 -5.24 -17.09 2.55
C ASN A 7 -5.91 -17.07 1.18
N THR A 8 -5.46 -16.24 0.28
CA THR A 8 -6.00 -16.17 -1.09
C THR A 8 -5.85 -17.49 -1.84
N LEU A 9 -4.79 -18.25 -1.55
CA LEU A 9 -4.55 -19.54 -2.20
C LEU A 9 -5.64 -20.59 -1.86
N THR A 10 -6.00 -20.68 -0.59
CA THR A 10 -7.01 -21.63 -0.10
C THR A 10 -8.42 -21.05 -0.06
N ARG A 11 -8.53 -19.72 -0.11
CA ARG A 11 -9.78 -18.96 0.03
C ARG A 11 -10.49 -19.17 1.36
N THR A 12 -9.72 -19.45 2.40
CA THR A 12 -10.20 -19.66 3.76
C THR A 12 -9.38 -18.83 4.75
N LYS A 13 -10.03 -18.49 5.88
CA LYS A 13 -9.36 -17.93 7.04
C LYS A 13 -8.75 -19.08 7.85
N GLU A 14 -7.45 -19.05 8.02
CA GLU A 14 -6.67 -20.12 8.64
C GLU A 14 -5.94 -19.62 9.88
N ALA A 15 -5.71 -20.50 10.85
CA ALA A 15 -4.77 -20.23 11.93
C ALA A 15 -3.36 -20.08 11.33
N PHE A 16 -2.71 -18.99 11.67
CA PHE A 16 -1.33 -18.74 11.23
C PHE A 16 -0.34 -19.40 12.19
N GLU A 17 0.43 -20.30 11.66
CA GLU A 17 1.56 -20.93 12.36
C GLU A 17 2.81 -20.70 11.51
N PRO A 18 3.76 -19.88 11.97
CA PRO A 18 4.98 -19.65 11.21
C PRO A 18 5.79 -20.93 11.07
N ILE A 19 6.58 -21.04 10.00
CA ILE A 19 7.50 -22.16 9.76
C ILE A 19 8.50 -22.25 10.92
N ASP A 20 9.01 -21.10 11.33
CA ASP A 20 9.86 -20.94 12.52
C ASP A 20 9.44 -19.69 13.30
N PRO A 21 8.91 -19.82 14.52
CA PRO A 21 8.50 -18.67 15.32
C PRO A 21 9.63 -17.69 15.67
N ALA A 22 10.87 -18.10 15.61
CA ALA A 22 12.03 -17.23 15.78
C ALA A 22 12.41 -16.47 14.49
N HIS A 23 11.85 -16.84 13.35
CA HIS A 23 12.16 -16.28 12.04
C HIS A 23 10.89 -16.20 11.17
N VAL A 24 9.93 -15.39 11.56
CA VAL A 24 8.71 -15.12 10.76
C VAL A 24 9.07 -14.25 9.57
N ARG A 25 8.77 -14.70 8.37
CA ARG A 25 9.23 -14.08 7.11
C ARG A 25 8.06 -13.63 6.25
N MET A 26 8.08 -12.36 5.87
CA MET A 26 7.04 -11.73 5.04
C MET A 26 7.67 -10.98 3.87
N TYR A 27 7.15 -11.20 2.67
CA TYR A 27 7.49 -10.46 1.46
C TYR A 27 6.28 -9.72 0.92
N VAL A 28 6.44 -8.45 0.59
CA VAL A 28 5.40 -7.64 -0.06
C VAL A 28 5.99 -6.97 -1.29
N CYS A 29 5.30 -7.12 -2.43
CA CYS A 29 5.70 -6.44 -3.65
C CYS A 29 5.65 -4.92 -3.45
N GLY A 30 6.79 -4.27 -3.72
CA GLY A 30 6.96 -2.83 -3.60
C GLY A 30 6.68 -2.07 -4.90
N PRO A 31 6.91 -0.76 -4.91
CA PRO A 31 6.59 0.08 -6.04
C PRO A 31 7.56 -0.09 -7.21
N THR A 32 7.06 0.18 -8.42
CA THR A 32 7.87 0.50 -9.58
C THR A 32 8.14 2.00 -9.58
N VAL A 33 9.41 2.39 -9.47
CA VAL A 33 9.82 3.78 -9.21
C VAL A 33 9.94 4.63 -10.48
N TYR A 34 8.87 4.70 -11.27
CA TYR A 34 8.79 5.52 -12.49
C TYR A 34 8.01 6.82 -12.30
N ASP A 35 7.17 6.91 -11.28
CA ASP A 35 6.34 8.07 -10.96
C ASP A 35 6.09 8.15 -9.46
N PHE A 36 5.63 9.29 -8.97
CA PHE A 36 5.21 9.44 -7.58
C PHE A 36 4.05 8.51 -7.27
N ALA A 37 4.10 7.89 -6.10
CA ALA A 37 3.10 6.94 -5.67
C ALA A 37 1.74 7.64 -5.46
N HIS A 38 0.68 7.06 -6.02
CA HIS A 38 -0.69 7.51 -5.78
C HIS A 38 -1.24 6.92 -4.48
N ILE A 39 -2.35 7.47 -3.99
CA ILE A 39 -2.95 7.05 -2.71
C ILE A 39 -3.32 5.56 -2.67
N GLY A 40 -3.66 4.96 -3.80
CA GLY A 40 -3.90 3.52 -3.90
C GLY A 40 -2.66 2.67 -3.61
N ASN A 41 -1.46 3.16 -3.93
CA ASN A 41 -0.20 2.50 -3.59
C ASN A 41 0.12 2.55 -2.08
N ALA A 42 -0.46 3.49 -1.34
CA ALA A 42 -0.32 3.56 0.10
C ALA A 42 -1.03 2.40 0.81
N ARG A 43 -2.09 1.86 0.22
CA ARG A 43 -2.91 0.84 0.87
C ARG A 43 -2.14 -0.42 1.25
N PRO A 44 -1.43 -1.12 0.35
CA PRO A 44 -0.62 -2.27 0.73
C PRO A 44 0.45 -1.90 1.75
N VAL A 45 1.08 -0.73 1.63
CA VAL A 45 2.13 -0.30 2.57
C VAL A 45 1.57 -0.15 3.98
N ILE A 46 0.42 0.50 4.15
CA ILE A 46 -0.23 0.68 5.45
C ILE A 46 -0.76 -0.64 6.01
N VAL A 47 -1.43 -1.46 5.20
CA VAL A 47 -2.00 -2.75 5.62
C VAL A 47 -0.91 -3.69 6.12
N PHE A 48 0.17 -3.85 5.36
CA PHE A 48 1.26 -4.75 5.74
C PHE A 48 2.17 -4.16 6.82
N ASP A 49 2.19 -2.85 7.03
CA ASP A 49 2.78 -2.24 8.22
C ASP A 49 2.01 -2.62 9.49
N VAL A 50 0.69 -2.63 9.45
CA VAL A 50 -0.13 -3.10 10.59
C VAL A 50 0.14 -4.57 10.88
N LEU A 51 0.23 -5.42 9.84
CA LEU A 51 0.59 -6.83 10.01
C LEU A 51 2.00 -6.98 10.57
N PHE A 52 2.97 -6.23 10.08
CA PHE A 52 4.35 -6.25 10.58
C PHE A 52 4.41 -5.88 12.07
N ARG A 53 3.69 -4.84 12.48
CA ARG A 53 3.58 -4.43 13.89
C ARG A 53 2.92 -5.51 14.76
N LEU A 54 1.85 -6.14 14.26
CA LEU A 54 1.16 -7.22 14.96
C LEU A 54 2.05 -8.45 15.11
N LEU A 55 2.75 -8.88 14.06
CA LEU A 55 3.68 -10.00 14.10
C LEU A 55 4.83 -9.74 15.10
N ARG A 56 5.38 -8.53 15.09
CA ARG A 56 6.41 -8.13 16.07
C ARG A 56 5.89 -8.12 17.51
N HIS A 57 4.65 -7.75 17.71
CA HIS A 57 4.00 -7.80 19.02
C HIS A 57 3.81 -9.24 19.51
N ILE A 58 3.42 -10.16 18.62
CA ILE A 58 3.13 -11.57 18.97
C ILE A 58 4.42 -12.38 19.12
N TYR A 59 5.36 -12.27 18.19
CA TYR A 59 6.55 -13.14 18.10
C TYR A 59 7.84 -12.50 18.61
N GLY A 60 7.85 -11.18 18.82
CA GLY A 60 9.03 -10.41 19.16
C GLY A 60 9.59 -9.62 17.96
N ALA A 61 10.10 -8.43 18.23
CA ALA A 61 10.53 -7.50 17.20
C ALA A 61 11.70 -8.07 16.34
N ASP A 62 12.61 -8.80 16.96
CA ASP A 62 13.80 -9.37 16.32
C ASP A 62 13.51 -10.70 15.60
N HIS A 63 12.30 -11.23 15.74
CA HIS A 63 11.90 -12.50 15.14
C HIS A 63 11.11 -12.34 13.85
N VAL A 64 10.93 -11.13 13.35
CA VAL A 64 10.14 -10.87 12.14
C VAL A 64 10.98 -10.17 11.09
N THR A 65 11.10 -10.79 9.93
CA THR A 65 11.76 -10.22 8.75
C THR A 65 10.70 -9.82 7.74
N TYR A 66 10.63 -8.52 7.44
CA TYR A 66 9.76 -7.94 6.43
C TYR A 66 10.58 -7.41 5.27
N VAL A 67 10.35 -7.93 4.09
CA VAL A 67 11.01 -7.53 2.85
C VAL A 67 9.98 -6.85 1.93
N ARG A 68 10.30 -5.65 1.47
CA ARG A 68 9.55 -4.95 0.42
C ARG A 68 10.55 -4.47 -0.64
N ASN A 69 10.41 -5.00 -1.85
CA ASN A 69 11.32 -4.68 -2.94
C ASN A 69 11.05 -3.31 -3.57
N ILE A 70 12.00 -2.91 -4.39
CA ILE A 70 11.90 -1.77 -5.28
C ILE A 70 12.19 -2.25 -6.70
N THR A 71 11.25 -2.01 -7.61
CA THR A 71 11.43 -2.24 -9.04
C THR A 71 12.03 -0.98 -9.66
N ASP A 72 13.33 -1.02 -9.92
CA ASP A 72 14.13 0.08 -10.49
C ASP A 72 14.60 -0.22 -11.92
N VAL A 73 14.04 -1.23 -12.54
CA VAL A 73 14.19 -1.57 -13.97
C VAL A 73 12.83 -1.94 -14.57
N ASP A 74 12.35 -1.20 -15.55
CA ASP A 74 11.06 -1.43 -16.22
C ASP A 74 10.99 -0.56 -17.48
N ASP A 75 10.25 -0.99 -18.49
CA ASP A 75 10.07 -0.21 -19.71
C ASP A 75 9.38 1.14 -19.47
N LYS A 76 8.51 1.22 -18.44
CA LYS A 76 7.88 2.48 -18.03
C LYS A 76 8.89 3.46 -17.43
N ILE A 77 9.90 2.95 -16.71
CA ILE A 77 11.01 3.76 -16.19
C ILE A 77 11.79 4.34 -17.36
N ASN A 78 12.14 3.50 -18.34
CA ASN A 78 12.88 3.92 -19.52
C ASN A 78 12.13 5.02 -20.29
N ALA A 79 10.85 4.78 -20.61
CA ALA A 79 10.01 5.72 -21.33
C ALA A 79 9.84 7.06 -20.57
N ARG A 80 9.66 7.02 -19.27
CA ARG A 80 9.54 8.21 -18.42
C ARG A 80 10.82 9.01 -18.37
N ALA A 81 11.97 8.34 -18.19
CA ALA A 81 13.27 8.98 -18.14
C ALA A 81 13.61 9.69 -19.45
N MET A 82 13.34 9.05 -20.59
CA MET A 82 13.56 9.66 -21.92
C MET A 82 12.68 10.89 -22.15
N ARG A 83 11.45 10.87 -21.65
CA ARG A 83 10.52 11.99 -21.77
C ARG A 83 10.92 13.18 -20.87
N ASP A 84 11.29 12.93 -19.62
CA ASP A 84 11.49 13.95 -18.61
C ASP A 84 12.91 14.52 -18.63
N PHE A 85 13.88 13.80 -19.20
CA PHE A 85 15.29 14.19 -19.30
C PHE A 85 15.79 14.12 -20.76
N PRO A 86 15.22 14.93 -21.66
CA PRO A 86 15.64 14.93 -23.06
C PRO A 86 17.12 15.40 -23.19
N GLY A 87 17.90 14.65 -23.97
CA GLY A 87 19.31 14.97 -24.19
C GLY A 87 20.29 14.53 -23.10
N VAL A 88 19.80 13.95 -22.00
CA VAL A 88 20.65 13.31 -20.98
C VAL A 88 20.91 11.86 -21.40
N PRO A 89 22.13 11.31 -21.17
CA PRO A 89 22.39 9.90 -21.43
C PRO A 89 21.37 8.99 -20.74
N PRO A 90 20.81 7.98 -21.42
CA PRO A 90 19.69 7.18 -20.90
C PRO A 90 19.93 6.57 -19.51
N VAL A 91 21.11 6.03 -19.25
CA VAL A 91 21.45 5.42 -17.97
C VAL A 91 21.44 6.45 -16.83
N GLU A 92 21.96 7.66 -17.08
CA GLU A 92 21.97 8.75 -16.12
C GLU A 92 20.54 9.28 -15.86
N ALA A 93 19.75 9.46 -16.90
CA ALA A 93 18.36 9.89 -16.81
C ALA A 93 17.52 8.88 -15.99
N ILE A 94 17.68 7.59 -16.24
CA ILE A 94 17.01 6.51 -15.49
C ILE A 94 17.42 6.53 -14.03
N ARG A 95 18.70 6.67 -13.73
CA ARG A 95 19.18 6.73 -12.34
C ARG A 95 18.61 7.94 -11.61
N THR A 96 18.64 9.11 -12.22
CA THR A 96 18.08 10.34 -11.64
C THR A 96 16.59 10.17 -11.36
N LEU A 97 15.83 9.63 -12.30
CA LEU A 97 14.40 9.37 -12.12
C LEU A 97 14.13 8.41 -10.95
N THR A 98 14.81 7.26 -10.93
CA THR A 98 14.57 6.21 -9.92
C THR A 98 14.99 6.65 -8.52
N GLU A 99 16.08 7.36 -8.38
CA GLU A 99 16.51 7.92 -7.08
C GLU A 99 15.53 8.98 -6.56
N THR A 100 15.06 9.86 -7.43
CA THR A 100 14.10 10.93 -7.07
C THR A 100 12.75 10.35 -6.66
N THR A 101 12.20 9.44 -7.45
CA THR A 101 10.90 8.83 -7.17
C THR A 101 10.94 7.92 -5.96
N TYR A 102 12.02 7.19 -5.77
CA TYR A 102 12.20 6.36 -4.57
C TYR A 102 12.37 7.21 -3.30
N GLY A 103 13.17 8.27 -3.35
CA GLY A 103 13.32 9.19 -2.21
C GLY A 103 11.98 9.81 -1.80
N GLN A 104 11.15 10.18 -2.77
CA GLN A 104 9.80 10.69 -2.51
C GLN A 104 8.91 9.60 -1.90
N PHE A 105 8.95 8.37 -2.40
CA PHE A 105 8.21 7.24 -1.83
C PHE A 105 8.59 6.99 -0.38
N GLN A 106 9.88 6.99 -0.05
CA GLN A 106 10.36 6.81 1.33
C GLN A 106 9.83 7.91 2.26
N ALA A 107 9.89 9.18 1.81
CA ALA A 107 9.37 10.31 2.58
C ALA A 107 7.85 10.19 2.80
N ASP A 108 7.12 9.83 1.76
CA ASP A 108 5.66 9.66 1.82
C ASP A 108 5.25 8.56 2.80
N VAL A 109 5.87 7.38 2.73
CA VAL A 109 5.51 6.26 3.62
C VAL A 109 5.95 6.48 5.07
N ALA A 110 7.05 7.20 5.29
CA ALA A 110 7.46 7.64 6.61
C ALA A 110 6.43 8.60 7.23
N ALA A 111 5.93 9.56 6.43
CA ALA A 111 4.89 10.49 6.85
C ALA A 111 3.55 9.78 7.15
N LEU A 112 3.27 8.65 6.52
CA LEU A 112 2.13 7.78 6.84
C LEU A 112 2.32 6.96 8.12
N GLY A 113 3.45 7.09 8.81
CA GLY A 113 3.75 6.36 10.04
C GLY A 113 4.13 4.89 9.83
N CYS A 114 4.49 4.50 8.61
CA CYS A 114 4.93 3.14 8.33
C CYS A 114 6.35 2.91 8.81
N LEU A 115 6.59 1.75 9.43
CA LEU A 115 7.92 1.29 9.79
C LEU A 115 8.73 0.97 8.54
N GLU A 116 10.03 1.15 8.62
CA GLU A 116 10.92 0.66 7.58
C GLU A 116 10.89 -0.87 7.55
N PRO A 117 10.83 -1.49 6.35
CA PRO A 117 11.03 -2.92 6.22
C PRO A 117 12.41 -3.34 6.75
N SER A 118 12.56 -4.61 7.09
CA SER A 118 13.86 -5.18 7.48
C SER A 118 14.87 -5.08 6.33
N GLU A 119 14.40 -5.30 5.10
CA GLU A 119 15.19 -5.18 3.87
C GLU A 119 14.35 -4.59 2.73
N THR A 120 14.99 -3.80 1.87
CA THR A 120 14.40 -3.19 0.67
C THR A 120 15.29 -3.48 -0.55
N PRO A 121 15.28 -4.74 -1.05
CA PRO A 121 16.12 -5.12 -2.18
C PRO A 121 15.69 -4.38 -3.46
N ARG A 122 16.67 -4.02 -4.28
CA ARG A 122 16.47 -3.42 -5.61
C ARG A 122 16.60 -4.48 -6.69
N ALA A 123 15.73 -4.45 -7.68
CA ALA A 123 15.76 -5.39 -8.79
C ALA A 123 17.13 -5.41 -9.51
N THR A 124 17.71 -4.23 -9.74
CA THR A 124 19.03 -4.10 -10.43
C THR A 124 20.20 -4.71 -9.66
N GLU A 125 20.07 -4.96 -8.36
CA GLU A 125 21.09 -5.57 -7.52
C GLU A 125 20.99 -7.11 -7.49
N HIS A 126 19.94 -7.70 -8.11
CA HIS A 126 19.64 -9.13 -8.08
C HIS A 126 19.58 -9.78 -9.46
N VAL A 127 20.15 -9.14 -10.47
CA VAL A 127 20.10 -9.63 -11.87
C VAL A 127 20.82 -10.99 -12.01
N GLU A 128 21.93 -11.20 -11.33
CA GLU A 128 22.63 -12.49 -11.35
C GLU A 128 21.76 -13.62 -10.79
N THR A 129 21.02 -13.37 -9.72
CA THR A 129 20.06 -14.31 -9.16
C THR A 129 18.93 -14.61 -10.12
N MET A 130 18.43 -13.59 -10.84
CA MET A 130 17.41 -13.75 -11.89
C MET A 130 17.91 -14.65 -13.02
N VAL A 131 19.12 -14.41 -13.50
CA VAL A 131 19.74 -15.25 -14.54
C VAL A 131 19.88 -16.70 -14.06
N ALA A 132 20.35 -16.91 -12.83
CA ALA A 132 20.48 -18.25 -12.25
C ALA A 132 19.13 -18.98 -12.12
N LEU A 133 18.07 -18.27 -11.73
CA LEU A 133 16.70 -18.82 -11.70
C LEU A 133 16.22 -19.23 -13.09
N ILE A 134 16.44 -18.40 -14.09
CA ILE A 134 16.04 -18.68 -15.48
C ILE A 134 16.81 -19.87 -16.04
N GLU A 135 18.12 -19.94 -15.82
CA GLU A 135 18.94 -21.10 -16.21
C GLU A 135 18.43 -22.40 -15.57
N ARG A 136 18.05 -22.34 -14.30
CA ARG A 136 17.48 -23.48 -13.58
C ARG A 136 16.12 -23.90 -14.18
N LEU A 137 15.27 -22.94 -14.52
CA LEU A 137 13.98 -23.22 -15.16
C LEU A 137 14.16 -23.86 -16.55
N ILE A 138 15.11 -23.39 -17.35
CA ILE A 138 15.45 -23.97 -18.65
C ILE A 138 15.97 -25.41 -18.46
N ALA A 139 16.92 -25.61 -17.54
CA ALA A 139 17.49 -26.92 -17.28
C ALA A 139 16.47 -27.94 -16.82
N ARG A 140 15.42 -27.52 -16.12
CA ARG A 140 14.33 -28.36 -15.63
C ARG A 140 13.18 -28.52 -16.64
N GLY A 141 13.25 -27.90 -17.81
CA GLY A 141 12.23 -28.01 -18.86
C GLY A 141 11.00 -27.11 -18.70
N TYR A 142 11.05 -26.09 -17.86
CA TYR A 142 9.95 -25.15 -17.65
C TYR A 142 10.08 -23.85 -18.44
N ALA A 143 11.23 -23.59 -18.99
CA ALA A 143 11.50 -22.37 -19.77
C ALA A 143 12.33 -22.70 -21.01
N TYR A 144 12.34 -21.77 -21.97
CA TYR A 144 13.06 -21.91 -23.24
C TYR A 144 13.56 -20.55 -23.74
N GLU A 145 14.59 -20.60 -24.58
CA GLU A 145 15.10 -19.46 -25.32
C GLU A 145 14.40 -19.36 -26.69
N ALA A 146 14.03 -18.15 -27.06
CA ALA A 146 13.51 -17.86 -28.40
C ALA A 146 13.82 -16.40 -28.77
N GLU A 147 14.56 -16.20 -29.87
CA GLU A 147 14.90 -14.88 -30.43
C GLU A 147 15.52 -13.91 -29.38
N GLY A 148 16.45 -14.41 -28.58
CA GLY A 148 17.13 -13.63 -27.55
C GLY A 148 16.29 -13.38 -26.27
N HIS A 149 15.07 -13.92 -26.23
CA HIS A 149 14.22 -13.94 -25.03
C HIS A 149 14.37 -15.26 -24.28
N ALA A 150 14.16 -15.23 -22.98
CA ALA A 150 13.85 -16.43 -22.20
C ALA A 150 12.41 -16.35 -21.74
N LEU A 151 11.63 -17.42 -21.93
CA LEU A 151 10.21 -17.48 -21.64
C LEU A 151 9.88 -18.66 -20.75
N PHE A 152 8.96 -18.45 -19.81
CA PHE A 152 8.36 -19.55 -19.07
C PHE A 152 7.29 -20.22 -19.91
N HIS A 153 7.33 -21.55 -19.97
CA HIS A 153 6.37 -22.35 -20.72
C HIS A 153 5.24 -22.82 -19.79
N VAL A 154 4.13 -22.11 -19.80
CA VAL A 154 3.01 -22.35 -18.88
C VAL A 154 2.45 -23.77 -18.95
N PRO A 155 2.28 -24.39 -20.14
CA PRO A 155 1.81 -25.78 -20.20
C PRO A 155 2.71 -26.82 -19.51
N ALA A 156 3.98 -26.49 -19.27
CA ALA A 156 4.89 -27.38 -18.54
C ALA A 156 4.56 -27.48 -17.03
N MET A 157 3.73 -26.58 -16.50
CA MET A 157 3.28 -26.56 -15.10
C MET A 157 1.77 -26.78 -15.04
N PRO A 158 1.28 -28.03 -14.87
CA PRO A 158 -0.15 -28.33 -14.82
C PRO A 158 -0.90 -27.61 -13.68
N ALA A 159 -0.21 -27.30 -12.58
CA ALA A 159 -0.79 -26.59 -11.43
C ALA A 159 -0.88 -25.07 -11.61
N TYR A 160 -0.43 -24.51 -12.75
CA TYR A 160 -0.52 -23.07 -13.02
C TYR A 160 -1.98 -22.61 -12.99
N GLY A 161 -2.23 -21.48 -12.33
CA GLY A 161 -3.57 -20.93 -12.15
C GLY A 161 -4.22 -21.22 -10.79
N ALA A 162 -3.55 -21.95 -9.90
CA ALA A 162 -4.11 -22.34 -8.60
C ALA A 162 -4.41 -21.14 -7.68
N LEU A 163 -3.62 -20.07 -7.75
CA LEU A 163 -3.85 -18.85 -6.95
C LEU A 163 -5.04 -18.06 -7.51
N ALA A 164 -5.04 -17.79 -8.81
CA ALA A 164 -6.08 -17.01 -9.47
C ALA A 164 -7.41 -17.76 -9.56
N ARG A 165 -7.38 -19.11 -9.59
CA ARG A 165 -8.53 -20.00 -9.78
C ARG A 165 -9.38 -19.63 -11.00
N ARG A 166 -8.70 -19.28 -12.09
CA ARG A 166 -9.30 -19.02 -13.40
C ARG A 166 -8.92 -20.14 -14.35
N SER A 167 -9.80 -20.45 -15.29
CA SER A 167 -9.43 -21.32 -16.40
C SER A 167 -8.35 -20.64 -17.27
N LEU A 168 -7.55 -21.44 -17.98
CA LEU A 168 -6.57 -20.89 -18.93
C LEU A 168 -7.25 -20.00 -19.96
N ASP A 169 -8.44 -20.37 -20.44
CA ASP A 169 -9.20 -19.57 -21.41
C ASP A 169 -9.65 -18.24 -20.84
N ASP A 170 -10.09 -18.19 -19.57
CA ASP A 170 -10.45 -16.94 -18.89
C ASP A 170 -9.21 -16.07 -18.63
N MET A 171 -8.07 -16.67 -18.35
CA MET A 171 -6.81 -15.97 -18.20
C MET A 171 -6.32 -15.36 -19.52
N ILE A 172 -6.45 -16.09 -20.62
CA ILE A 172 -6.14 -15.61 -21.99
C ILE A 172 -7.06 -14.45 -22.37
N ALA A 173 -8.36 -14.59 -22.11
CA ALA A 173 -9.35 -13.53 -22.43
C ALA A 173 -9.16 -12.26 -21.59
N GLY A 174 -8.71 -12.39 -20.33
CA GLY A 174 -8.47 -11.27 -19.40
C GLY A 174 -7.07 -10.65 -19.51
N ALA A 175 -6.12 -11.36 -20.04
CA ALA A 175 -4.78 -10.85 -20.27
C ALA A 175 -4.75 -10.12 -21.63
N ARG A 176 -4.17 -8.91 -21.69
CA ARG A 176 -3.69 -8.33 -22.95
C ARG A 176 -2.48 -9.14 -23.41
N VAL A 177 -2.75 -10.32 -23.96
CA VAL A 177 -1.71 -11.22 -24.43
C VAL A 177 -1.24 -10.71 -25.78
N ASP A 178 -0.11 -10.06 -25.78
CA ASP A 178 0.66 -9.88 -27.03
C ASP A 178 1.14 -11.28 -27.46
N VAL A 179 0.50 -11.81 -28.49
CA VAL A 179 0.90 -13.09 -29.08
C VAL A 179 2.12 -12.84 -29.96
N ALA A 180 3.27 -12.70 -29.30
CA ALA A 180 4.53 -12.57 -30.00
C ALA A 180 4.86 -13.88 -30.74
N PRO A 181 5.37 -13.82 -31.99
CA PRO A 181 5.60 -15.01 -32.80
C PRO A 181 6.62 -15.99 -32.22
N TYR A 182 7.48 -15.55 -31.31
CA TYR A 182 8.46 -16.40 -30.61
C TYR A 182 7.88 -17.22 -29.45
N LYS A 183 6.63 -16.99 -29.03
CA LYS A 183 5.97 -17.77 -27.98
C LYS A 183 5.49 -19.12 -28.51
N ARG A 184 5.74 -20.18 -27.75
CA ARG A 184 5.19 -21.52 -28.03
C ARG A 184 3.72 -21.64 -27.65
N ASP A 185 3.31 -20.93 -26.60
CA ASP A 185 1.93 -20.90 -26.10
C ASP A 185 1.57 -19.43 -25.77
N PRO A 186 0.33 -18.97 -26.04
CA PRO A 186 -0.10 -17.61 -25.74
C PRO A 186 0.07 -17.20 -24.27
N MET A 187 -0.01 -18.15 -23.33
CA MET A 187 0.15 -17.90 -21.90
C MET A 187 1.61 -17.81 -21.46
N ASP A 188 2.57 -18.20 -22.30
CA ASP A 188 3.99 -18.08 -21.96
C ASP A 188 4.36 -16.63 -21.65
N PHE A 189 5.18 -16.43 -20.64
CA PHE A 189 5.55 -15.09 -20.22
C PHE A 189 7.06 -14.88 -20.21
N VAL A 190 7.45 -13.62 -20.44
CA VAL A 190 8.86 -13.24 -20.58
C VAL A 190 9.56 -13.25 -19.22
N LEU A 191 10.69 -13.97 -19.16
CA LEU A 191 11.63 -13.98 -18.04
C LEU A 191 12.82 -13.06 -18.29
N TRP A 192 13.27 -13.00 -19.54
CA TRP A 192 14.38 -12.18 -20.00
C TRP A 192 14.12 -11.67 -21.41
N LYS A 193 14.47 -10.41 -21.68
CA LYS A 193 14.30 -9.81 -23.00
C LYS A 193 15.55 -9.03 -23.44
N PRO A 194 15.85 -9.00 -24.74
CA PRO A 194 17.02 -8.29 -25.25
C PRO A 194 16.90 -6.79 -25.00
N SER A 195 18.04 -6.15 -24.71
CA SER A 195 18.17 -4.71 -24.56
C SER A 195 18.97 -4.13 -25.72
N SER A 196 18.50 -3.00 -26.26
CA SER A 196 19.27 -2.19 -27.21
C SER A 196 20.44 -1.48 -26.49
N ALA A 197 21.33 -0.84 -27.25
CA ALA A 197 22.46 -0.11 -26.70
C ALA A 197 22.03 1.05 -25.77
N ASP A 198 20.86 1.63 -26.04
CA ASP A 198 20.31 2.77 -25.28
C ASP A 198 19.45 2.36 -24.09
N GLU A 199 19.22 1.07 -23.91
CA GLU A 199 18.45 0.51 -22.78
C GLU A 199 19.38 -0.09 -21.73
N PRO A 200 18.98 -0.11 -20.46
CA PRO A 200 19.67 -0.90 -19.43
C PRO A 200 19.76 -2.36 -19.87
N GLY A 201 20.91 -2.95 -19.65
CA GLY A 201 21.13 -4.34 -20.04
C GLY A 201 22.29 -4.94 -19.28
N TRP A 202 22.18 -6.24 -19.05
CA TRP A 202 23.15 -7.06 -18.35
C TRP A 202 23.53 -8.26 -19.24
N PRO A 203 24.74 -8.77 -19.08
CA PRO A 203 25.14 -9.99 -19.78
C PRO A 203 24.31 -11.17 -19.28
N SER A 204 23.95 -12.06 -20.21
CA SER A 204 23.28 -13.33 -19.90
C SER A 204 23.66 -14.38 -20.93
N PRO A 205 23.37 -15.68 -20.68
CA PRO A 205 23.56 -16.74 -21.68
C PRO A 205 22.76 -16.52 -22.98
N TRP A 206 21.71 -15.69 -22.89
CA TRP A 206 20.80 -15.39 -24.04
C TRP A 206 21.16 -14.08 -24.78
N GLY A 207 22.26 -13.47 -24.40
CA GLY A 207 22.71 -12.18 -24.88
C GLY A 207 22.47 -11.05 -23.87
N ARG A 208 22.89 -9.84 -24.25
CA ARG A 208 22.65 -8.66 -23.41
C ARG A 208 21.16 -8.33 -23.37
N GLY A 209 20.61 -8.23 -22.18
CA GLY A 209 19.19 -8.00 -21.98
C GLY A 209 18.84 -7.55 -20.58
N ARG A 210 17.57 -7.58 -20.27
CA ARG A 210 16.98 -7.19 -19.00
C ARG A 210 15.91 -8.18 -18.54
N PRO A 211 15.65 -8.28 -17.23
CA PRO A 211 14.63 -9.20 -16.71
C PRO A 211 13.22 -8.77 -17.14
N GLY A 212 12.33 -9.76 -17.26
CA GLY A 212 10.89 -9.53 -17.20
C GLY A 212 10.47 -9.15 -15.80
N TRP A 213 9.28 -8.58 -15.68
CA TRP A 213 8.80 -8.07 -14.39
C TRP A 213 8.65 -9.15 -13.31
N HIS A 214 8.15 -10.34 -13.69
CA HIS A 214 7.76 -11.34 -12.69
C HIS A 214 8.95 -12.07 -12.06
N ILE A 215 10.08 -12.19 -12.74
CA ILE A 215 11.26 -12.88 -12.23
C ILE A 215 11.94 -12.12 -11.09
N GLU A 216 11.73 -10.80 -11.01
CA GLU A 216 12.37 -9.92 -10.05
C GLU A 216 12.03 -10.30 -8.62
N CYS A 217 10.73 -10.42 -8.29
CA CYS A 217 10.28 -10.76 -6.95
C CYS A 217 10.63 -12.20 -6.55
N SER A 218 10.63 -13.14 -7.50
CA SER A 218 11.12 -14.50 -7.25
C SER A 218 12.61 -14.50 -6.88
N ALA A 219 13.43 -13.74 -7.57
CA ALA A 219 14.86 -13.63 -7.27
C ALA A 219 15.13 -12.91 -5.95
N MET A 220 14.45 -11.79 -5.72
CA MET A 220 14.64 -11.01 -4.48
C MET A 220 14.14 -11.75 -3.25
N SER A 221 13.01 -12.46 -3.31
CA SER A 221 12.54 -13.28 -2.19
C SER A 221 13.42 -14.50 -1.95
N LEU A 222 13.99 -15.10 -3.00
CA LEU A 222 14.99 -16.16 -2.86
C LEU A 222 16.21 -15.66 -2.09
N ALA A 223 16.78 -14.54 -2.50
CA ALA A 223 17.99 -13.98 -1.92
C ALA A 223 17.82 -13.48 -0.46
N THR A 224 16.63 -13.02 -0.09
CA THR A 224 16.39 -12.38 1.21
C THR A 224 15.65 -13.26 2.21
N LEU A 225 14.75 -14.14 1.76
CA LEU A 225 13.89 -14.93 2.66
C LEU A 225 14.05 -16.44 2.56
N ILE A 226 14.82 -16.96 1.62
CA ILE A 226 15.03 -18.39 1.41
C ILE A 226 16.49 -18.77 1.67
N GLU A 227 17.42 -18.22 0.91
CA GLU A 227 18.85 -18.56 1.02
C GLU A 227 19.45 -18.25 2.41
N PRO A 228 19.18 -17.10 3.05
CA PRO A 228 19.69 -16.81 4.38
C PRO A 228 19.19 -17.78 5.46
N PHE A 229 18.10 -18.50 5.19
CA PHE A 229 17.48 -19.47 6.09
C PHE A 229 17.74 -20.93 5.69
N GLY A 230 18.73 -21.16 4.83
CA GLY A 230 19.22 -22.48 4.46
C GLY A 230 18.47 -23.17 3.33
N GLY A 231 17.62 -22.44 2.61
CA GLY A 231 17.00 -22.90 1.37
C GLY A 231 17.85 -22.55 0.13
N GLY A 232 17.28 -22.69 -1.05
CA GLY A 232 17.89 -22.34 -2.33
C GLY A 232 18.12 -23.53 -3.25
N PHE A 233 18.92 -23.33 -4.29
CA PHE A 233 19.08 -24.30 -5.39
C PHE A 233 19.70 -25.65 -4.96
N ALA A 234 20.47 -25.68 -3.92
CA ALA A 234 21.10 -26.89 -3.39
C ALA A 234 20.29 -27.56 -2.27
N CYS A 235 19.11 -27.07 -1.97
CA CYS A 235 18.27 -27.54 -0.87
C CYS A 235 17.01 -28.24 -1.40
N ASP A 236 16.81 -29.47 -0.98
CA ASP A 236 15.60 -30.25 -1.35
C ASP A 236 14.51 -30.25 -0.25
N ASP A 237 14.75 -29.55 0.87
CA ASP A 237 13.77 -29.43 1.94
C ASP A 237 12.70 -28.37 1.57
N PRO A 238 11.44 -28.77 1.36
CA PRO A 238 10.38 -27.86 0.99
C PRO A 238 10.12 -26.75 2.01
N LEU A 239 10.33 -27.02 3.31
CA LEU A 239 10.10 -26.02 4.36
C LEU A 239 11.16 -24.92 4.36
N LYS A 240 12.40 -25.26 3.98
CA LYS A 240 13.46 -24.28 3.81
C LYS A 240 13.31 -23.45 2.54
N ASN A 241 12.64 -24.01 1.52
CA ASN A 241 12.36 -23.34 0.24
C ASN A 241 11.03 -22.59 0.23
N THR A 242 10.43 -22.38 1.39
CA THR A 242 9.15 -21.69 1.57
C THR A 242 9.32 -20.61 2.65
N PHE A 243 8.67 -19.45 2.48
CA PHE A 243 8.55 -18.45 3.53
C PHE A 243 7.08 -18.30 3.98
N ASP A 244 6.81 -17.48 5.01
CA ASP A 244 5.51 -17.53 5.68
C ASP A 244 4.41 -16.78 4.93
N ILE A 245 4.61 -15.50 4.60
CA ILE A 245 3.57 -14.61 4.08
C ILE A 245 4.07 -13.88 2.84
N HIS A 246 3.28 -13.92 1.77
CA HIS A 246 3.45 -13.06 0.59
C HIS A 246 2.23 -12.15 0.43
N GLY A 247 2.44 -10.86 0.33
CA GLY A 247 1.38 -9.85 0.25
C GLY A 247 1.49 -8.90 -0.92
N GLY A 248 0.38 -8.25 -1.22
CA GLY A 248 0.29 -7.21 -2.25
C GLY A 248 -1.15 -6.77 -2.52
N GLY A 249 -1.33 -5.94 -3.54
CA GLY A 249 -2.66 -5.55 -4.02
C GLY A 249 -3.37 -6.70 -4.74
N ILE A 250 -4.69 -6.66 -4.74
CA ILE A 250 -5.53 -7.69 -5.40
C ILE A 250 -5.26 -7.79 -6.92
N ASP A 251 -4.80 -6.71 -7.54
CA ASP A 251 -4.40 -6.67 -8.94
C ASP A 251 -3.13 -7.49 -9.25
N LEU A 252 -2.34 -7.81 -8.22
CA LEU A 252 -1.14 -8.64 -8.36
C LEU A 252 -1.42 -10.14 -8.32
N VAL A 253 -2.60 -10.58 -7.90
CA VAL A 253 -2.95 -12.01 -7.86
C VAL A 253 -2.66 -12.67 -9.21
N PHE A 254 -3.07 -12.02 -10.29
CA PHE A 254 -2.82 -12.46 -11.64
C PHE A 254 -2.50 -11.26 -12.56
N PRO A 255 -1.43 -11.32 -13.38
CA PRO A 255 -0.55 -12.48 -13.56
C PRO A 255 0.65 -12.54 -12.61
N HIS A 256 0.98 -11.47 -11.86
CA HIS A 256 2.27 -11.32 -11.20
C HIS A 256 2.56 -12.41 -10.15
N HIS A 257 1.70 -12.57 -9.14
CA HIS A 257 1.90 -13.56 -8.08
C HIS A 257 1.74 -15.00 -8.58
N GLU A 258 0.83 -15.24 -9.52
CA GLU A 258 0.72 -16.55 -10.17
C GLU A 258 2.03 -16.92 -10.87
N ASN A 259 2.64 -15.98 -11.57
CA ASN A 259 3.91 -16.17 -12.28
C ASN A 259 5.10 -16.33 -11.31
N GLU A 260 5.08 -15.64 -10.17
CA GLU A 260 6.09 -15.83 -9.12
C GLU A 260 6.04 -17.25 -8.55
N ILE A 261 4.84 -17.78 -8.28
CA ILE A 261 4.66 -19.18 -7.85
C ILE A 261 5.26 -20.14 -8.87
N ALA A 262 4.91 -19.95 -10.14
CA ALA A 262 5.42 -20.79 -11.23
C ALA A 262 6.95 -20.78 -11.28
N GLN A 263 7.55 -19.60 -11.24
CA GLN A 263 9.00 -19.43 -11.29
C GLN A 263 9.71 -20.08 -10.10
N THR A 264 9.29 -19.77 -8.89
CA THR A 264 9.95 -20.25 -7.68
C THR A 264 9.73 -21.74 -7.45
N CYS A 265 8.48 -22.22 -7.56
CA CYS A 265 8.16 -23.64 -7.33
C CYS A 265 8.83 -24.53 -8.37
N CYS A 266 8.83 -24.15 -9.64
CA CYS A 266 9.45 -24.95 -10.69
C CYS A 266 10.98 -24.92 -10.65
N ALA A 267 11.58 -23.77 -10.30
CA ALA A 267 13.03 -23.66 -10.17
C ALA A 267 13.58 -24.45 -8.97
N LEU A 268 12.91 -24.40 -7.82
CA LEU A 268 13.37 -25.05 -6.59
C LEU A 268 12.83 -26.48 -6.41
N GLY A 269 11.82 -26.89 -7.20
CA GLY A 269 11.17 -28.19 -7.03
C GLY A 269 10.37 -28.27 -5.72
N THR A 270 9.82 -27.15 -5.26
CA THR A 270 9.04 -27.05 -4.03
C THR A 270 7.53 -26.87 -4.35
N PRO A 271 6.63 -27.40 -3.52
CA PRO A 271 5.19 -27.27 -3.77
C PRO A 271 4.64 -25.87 -3.45
N GLN A 272 5.34 -25.08 -2.66
CA GLN A 272 4.91 -23.76 -2.22
C GLN A 272 6.07 -22.75 -2.24
N MET A 273 5.79 -21.51 -2.64
CA MET A 273 6.67 -20.36 -2.48
C MET A 273 6.43 -19.68 -1.12
N ALA A 274 5.16 -19.47 -0.76
CA ALA A 274 4.73 -18.90 0.50
C ALA A 274 3.54 -19.70 1.06
N ARG A 275 3.44 -19.77 2.39
CA ARG A 275 2.35 -20.49 3.05
C ARG A 275 1.03 -19.73 3.00
N VAL A 276 1.07 -18.41 3.16
CA VAL A 276 -0.11 -17.53 3.19
C VAL A 276 0.05 -16.43 2.16
N TRP A 277 -0.96 -16.29 1.31
CA TRP A 277 -1.06 -15.23 0.30
C TRP A 277 -2.12 -14.24 0.73
N MET A 278 -1.75 -12.97 0.88
CA MET A 278 -2.64 -11.91 1.35
C MET A 278 -2.74 -10.79 0.33
N HIS A 279 -3.97 -10.36 0.05
CA HIS A 279 -4.23 -9.31 -0.93
C HIS A 279 -5.21 -8.27 -0.40
N ASN A 280 -4.82 -7.00 -0.48
CA ASN A 280 -5.71 -5.90 -0.16
C ASN A 280 -6.58 -5.52 -1.36
N GLY A 281 -7.80 -5.10 -1.08
CA GLY A 281 -8.77 -4.67 -2.09
C GLY A 281 -8.42 -3.34 -2.75
N PHE A 282 -9.17 -2.96 -3.78
CA PHE A 282 -9.01 -1.72 -4.53
C PHE A 282 -9.33 -0.47 -3.72
N LEU A 283 -8.78 0.65 -4.18
CA LEU A 283 -9.15 1.98 -3.74
C LEU A 283 -9.79 2.73 -4.92
N GLN A 284 -10.97 3.30 -4.68
CA GLN A 284 -11.67 4.22 -5.57
C GLN A 284 -11.59 5.63 -4.98
N VAL A 285 -11.73 6.65 -5.82
CA VAL A 285 -11.77 8.06 -5.40
C VAL A 285 -13.11 8.66 -5.79
N GLU A 286 -13.87 9.14 -4.80
CA GLU A 286 -15.21 9.72 -4.98
C GLU A 286 -16.14 8.84 -5.82
N GLY A 287 -16.15 7.53 -5.53
CA GLY A 287 -16.99 6.53 -6.18
C GLY A 287 -16.49 6.02 -7.54
N GLU A 288 -15.36 6.53 -8.04
CA GLU A 288 -14.83 6.15 -9.34
C GLU A 288 -13.44 5.55 -9.27
N LYS A 289 -13.14 4.65 -10.22
CA LYS A 289 -11.79 4.11 -10.36
C LYS A 289 -10.81 5.24 -10.68
N MET A 290 -9.73 5.32 -9.90
CA MET A 290 -8.68 6.31 -10.12
C MET A 290 -7.95 6.09 -11.45
N SER A 291 -7.88 7.15 -12.28
CA SER A 291 -7.11 7.15 -13.52
C SER A 291 -6.62 8.56 -13.88
N LYS A 292 -5.49 8.64 -14.56
CA LYS A 292 -4.95 9.93 -15.05
C LYS A 292 -5.89 10.59 -16.08
N SER A 293 -6.58 9.78 -16.88
CA SER A 293 -7.52 10.28 -17.90
C SER A 293 -8.78 10.92 -17.31
N LEU A 294 -9.23 10.48 -16.13
CA LEU A 294 -10.36 11.05 -15.41
C LEU A 294 -9.97 12.26 -14.55
N GLY A 295 -8.68 12.57 -14.41
CA GLY A 295 -8.20 13.65 -13.57
C GLY A 295 -8.39 13.47 -12.07
N ASN A 296 -8.76 12.27 -11.62
CA ASN A 296 -8.92 11.90 -10.21
C ASN A 296 -7.71 11.14 -9.64
N PHE A 297 -6.58 11.19 -10.34
CA PHE A 297 -5.33 10.61 -9.89
C PHE A 297 -4.70 11.51 -8.83
N VAL A 298 -4.60 11.02 -7.59
CA VAL A 298 -4.10 11.76 -6.44
C VAL A 298 -2.88 11.06 -5.87
N THR A 299 -1.75 11.77 -5.78
CA THR A 299 -0.53 11.25 -5.16
C THR A 299 -0.57 11.35 -3.64
N ILE A 300 0.19 10.49 -2.97
CA ILE A 300 0.37 10.58 -1.51
C ILE A 300 0.96 11.95 -1.16
N HIS A 301 1.96 12.39 -1.91
CA HIS A 301 2.65 13.65 -1.70
C HIS A 301 1.71 14.87 -1.75
N GLU A 302 0.81 14.91 -2.74
CA GLU A 302 -0.20 15.98 -2.85
C GLU A 302 -1.15 15.99 -1.64
N LEU A 303 -1.60 14.82 -1.19
CA LEU A 303 -2.47 14.73 -0.01
C LEU A 303 -1.77 15.16 1.27
N LEU A 304 -0.48 14.84 1.42
CA LEU A 304 0.30 15.21 2.59
C LEU A 304 0.55 16.73 2.71
N ALA A 305 0.37 17.49 1.63
CA ALA A 305 0.42 18.96 1.68
C ALA A 305 -0.73 19.55 2.51
N ASP A 306 -1.90 18.91 2.49
CA ASP A 306 -3.12 19.41 3.14
C ASP A 306 -3.55 18.57 4.36
N TRP A 307 -3.11 17.31 4.43
CA TRP A 307 -3.57 16.34 5.43
C TRP A 307 -2.40 15.72 6.19
N PRO A 308 -2.46 15.61 7.52
CA PRO A 308 -1.49 14.83 8.29
C PRO A 308 -1.47 13.36 7.84
N GLY A 309 -0.29 12.76 7.81
CA GLY A 309 -0.14 11.36 7.42
C GLY A 309 -0.99 10.38 8.24
N GLU A 310 -1.15 10.65 9.54
CA GLU A 310 -2.02 9.83 10.42
C GLU A 310 -3.50 9.89 10.00
N VAL A 311 -3.96 11.02 9.45
CA VAL A 311 -5.33 11.14 8.90
C VAL A 311 -5.50 10.22 7.69
N LEU A 312 -4.54 10.22 6.78
CA LEU A 312 -4.54 9.33 5.62
C LEU A 312 -4.50 7.86 6.05
N ARG A 313 -3.63 7.54 7.00
CA ARG A 313 -3.50 6.21 7.58
C ARG A 313 -4.82 5.74 8.23
N PHE A 314 -5.41 6.55 9.07
CA PHE A 314 -6.66 6.20 9.75
C PHE A 314 -7.83 6.05 8.77
N ASN A 315 -7.94 6.96 7.79
CA ASN A 315 -8.97 6.86 6.74
C ASN A 315 -8.85 5.55 5.95
N MET A 316 -7.64 5.04 5.77
CA MET A 316 -7.37 3.75 5.14
C MET A 316 -7.81 2.57 6.03
N LEU A 317 -7.52 2.63 7.34
CA LEU A 317 -7.74 1.53 8.28
C LEU A 317 -9.20 1.40 8.77
N LYS A 318 -10.05 2.37 8.48
CA LYS A 318 -11.50 2.27 8.82
C LYS A 318 -12.22 1.15 8.04
N THR A 319 -11.67 0.73 6.93
CA THR A 319 -12.21 -0.32 6.07
C THR A 319 -11.34 -1.57 6.19
N HIS A 320 -11.98 -2.74 6.24
CA HIS A 320 -11.25 -4.01 6.24
C HIS A 320 -10.38 -4.13 4.99
N TYR A 321 -9.13 -4.60 5.12
CA TYR A 321 -8.13 -4.57 4.04
C TYR A 321 -8.57 -5.32 2.78
N ARG A 322 -9.40 -6.35 2.88
CA ARG A 322 -9.91 -7.12 1.73
C ARG A 322 -11.08 -6.44 1.00
N GLN A 323 -11.70 -5.44 1.61
CA GLN A 323 -12.80 -4.71 0.99
C GLN A 323 -12.29 -3.50 0.19
N PRO A 324 -12.98 -3.12 -0.90
CA PRO A 324 -12.66 -1.88 -1.59
C PRO A 324 -12.92 -0.67 -0.70
N ILE A 325 -12.11 0.37 -0.87
CA ILE A 325 -12.27 1.66 -0.20
C ILE A 325 -12.75 2.69 -1.21
N ASP A 326 -13.75 3.48 -0.82
CA ASP A 326 -14.06 4.74 -1.46
C ASP A 326 -13.38 5.89 -0.71
N TRP A 327 -12.37 6.47 -1.33
CA TRP A 327 -11.56 7.55 -0.77
C TRP A 327 -12.23 8.89 -1.02
N THR A 328 -12.68 9.56 0.05
CA THR A 328 -13.43 10.81 -0.03
C THR A 328 -12.84 11.88 0.90
N VAL A 329 -13.00 13.15 0.53
CA VAL A 329 -12.62 14.29 1.38
C VAL A 329 -13.39 14.23 2.70
N ARG A 330 -14.69 13.92 2.65
CA ARG A 330 -15.52 13.76 3.85
C ARG A 330 -14.96 12.70 4.80
N GLY A 331 -14.54 11.54 4.26
CA GLY A 331 -13.93 10.48 5.04
C GLY A 331 -12.64 10.90 5.74
N MET A 332 -11.82 11.71 5.09
CA MET A 332 -10.61 12.28 5.67
C MET A 332 -10.92 13.30 6.79
N GLU A 333 -11.92 14.16 6.60
CA GLU A 333 -12.36 15.11 7.64
C GLU A 333 -12.89 14.40 8.88
N GLU A 334 -13.69 13.35 8.70
CA GLU A 334 -14.19 12.50 9.78
C GLU A 334 -13.02 11.83 10.53
N SER A 335 -12.04 11.32 9.77
CA SER A 335 -10.83 10.70 10.35
C SER A 335 -10.03 11.69 11.19
N TRP A 336 -9.89 12.91 10.73
CA TRP A 336 -9.16 13.94 11.48
C TRP A 336 -9.85 14.29 12.80
N ARG A 337 -11.18 14.40 12.81
CA ARG A 337 -11.94 14.66 14.04
C ARG A 337 -11.76 13.55 15.07
N VAL A 338 -11.78 12.29 14.63
CA VAL A 338 -11.55 11.14 15.53
C VAL A 338 -10.13 11.18 16.12
N LEU A 339 -9.14 11.50 15.31
CA LEU A 339 -7.75 11.64 15.79
C LEU A 339 -7.59 12.80 16.76
N ASP A 340 -8.25 13.94 16.54
CA ASP A 340 -8.28 15.05 17.50
C ASP A 340 -8.77 14.57 18.88
N ASP A 341 -9.86 13.80 18.89
CA ASP A 341 -10.43 13.23 20.11
C ASP A 341 -9.45 12.27 20.81
N TRP A 342 -8.76 11.42 20.05
CA TRP A 342 -7.80 10.47 20.60
C TRP A 342 -6.53 11.15 21.12
N TYR A 343 -6.02 12.16 20.42
CA TYR A 343 -4.91 12.97 20.90
C TYR A 343 -5.25 13.69 22.21
N ALA A 344 -6.47 14.24 22.31
CA ALA A 344 -6.95 14.87 23.55
C ALA A 344 -7.11 13.86 24.69
N ALA A 345 -7.68 12.68 24.40
CA ALA A 345 -7.90 11.65 25.40
C ALA A 345 -6.61 11.01 25.94
N THR A 346 -5.54 11.04 25.17
CA THR A 346 -4.23 10.40 25.50
C THR A 346 -3.13 11.39 25.87
N ALA A 347 -3.46 12.70 26.03
CA ALA A 347 -2.47 13.75 26.23
C ALA A 347 -1.51 13.48 27.40
N ASP A 348 -2.01 12.90 28.49
CA ASP A 348 -1.24 12.62 29.71
C ASP A 348 -0.98 11.11 29.93
N ALA A 349 -1.19 10.28 28.87
CA ALA A 349 -1.22 8.81 29.04
C ALA A 349 0.15 8.14 29.13
N GLY A 350 1.26 8.84 28.88
CA GLY A 350 2.59 8.23 28.82
C GLY A 350 2.70 7.15 27.69
N PRO A 351 3.61 6.17 27.82
CA PRO A 351 3.82 5.15 26.77
C PRO A 351 2.62 4.21 26.58
N GLY A 352 1.81 3.98 27.62
CA GLY A 352 0.64 3.12 27.57
C GLY A 352 0.94 1.63 27.55
N THR A 353 -0.11 0.83 27.58
CA THR A 353 -0.09 -0.63 27.45
C THR A 353 -1.06 -1.06 26.37
N VAL A 354 -0.71 -2.08 25.60
CA VAL A 354 -1.57 -2.55 24.50
C VAL A 354 -2.77 -3.32 25.06
N ALA A 355 -3.97 -2.87 24.74
CA ALA A 355 -5.20 -3.53 25.16
C ALA A 355 -5.36 -4.90 24.46
N PRO A 356 -5.58 -6.00 25.19
CA PRO A 356 -5.76 -7.33 24.59
C PRO A 356 -6.91 -7.39 23.57
N THR A 357 -8.00 -6.65 23.78
CA THR A 357 -9.16 -6.63 22.87
C THR A 357 -8.81 -6.10 21.49
N VAL A 358 -7.89 -5.13 21.40
CA VAL A 358 -7.38 -4.62 20.11
C VAL A 358 -6.51 -5.66 19.41
N VAL A 359 -5.63 -6.35 20.15
CA VAL A 359 -4.81 -7.45 19.60
C VAL A 359 -5.69 -8.59 19.12
N GLU A 360 -6.74 -8.95 19.85
CA GLU A 360 -7.72 -9.96 19.43
C GLU A 360 -8.43 -9.58 18.14
N ALA A 361 -8.86 -8.32 18.01
CA ALA A 361 -9.48 -7.81 16.80
C ALA A 361 -8.52 -7.88 15.59
N LEU A 362 -7.28 -7.44 15.76
CA LEU A 362 -6.26 -7.52 14.71
C LEU A 362 -5.87 -8.97 14.38
N SER A 363 -5.89 -9.86 15.35
CA SER A 363 -5.58 -11.28 15.18
C SER A 363 -6.67 -12.05 14.43
N ASP A 364 -7.83 -11.44 14.19
CA ASP A 364 -8.89 -11.98 13.34
C ASP A 364 -8.82 -11.38 11.93
N ASP A 365 -7.80 -11.77 11.19
CA ASP A 365 -7.59 -11.37 9.79
C ASP A 365 -7.45 -9.84 9.62
N LEU A 366 -6.63 -9.22 10.44
CA LEU A 366 -6.42 -7.76 10.45
C LEU A 366 -7.74 -6.98 10.46
N ASN A 367 -8.68 -7.35 11.34
CA ASN A 367 -9.97 -6.68 11.43
C ASN A 367 -9.83 -5.28 12.04
N THR A 368 -9.29 -4.36 11.27
CA THR A 368 -9.06 -2.98 11.69
C THR A 368 -10.36 -2.23 12.00
N PRO A 369 -11.50 -2.44 11.30
CA PRO A 369 -12.77 -1.84 11.73
C PRO A 369 -13.18 -2.24 13.15
N LYS A 370 -13.01 -3.52 13.52
CA LYS A 370 -13.26 -4.00 14.88
C LYS A 370 -12.26 -3.40 15.86
N ALA A 371 -10.97 -3.35 15.51
CA ALA A 371 -9.95 -2.70 16.32
C ALA A 371 -10.28 -1.22 16.59
N VAL A 372 -10.76 -0.49 15.59
CA VAL A 372 -11.23 0.90 15.73
C VAL A 372 -12.41 1.00 16.71
N ALA A 373 -13.36 0.07 16.62
CA ALA A 373 -14.48 0.01 17.58
C ALA A 373 -13.99 -0.20 19.03
N GLU A 374 -13.01 -1.09 19.24
CA GLU A 374 -12.36 -1.32 20.53
C GLU A 374 -11.64 -0.04 21.03
N LEU A 375 -10.93 0.70 20.15
CA LEU A 375 -10.29 1.98 20.50
C LEU A 375 -11.31 3.00 21.03
N HIS A 376 -12.48 3.10 20.43
CA HIS A 376 -13.55 3.98 20.94
C HIS A 376 -14.03 3.56 22.34
N GLY A 377 -14.06 2.26 22.62
CA GLY A 377 -14.37 1.72 23.93
C GLY A 377 -13.32 2.03 25.02
N LEU A 378 -12.07 2.26 24.62
CA LEU A 378 -10.95 2.55 25.53
C LEU A 378 -10.82 4.03 25.92
N ARG A 379 -11.73 4.90 25.50
CA ARG A 379 -11.65 6.36 25.75
C ARG A 379 -11.56 6.71 27.25
N SER A 380 -12.09 5.88 28.12
CA SER A 380 -12.01 6.04 29.58
C SER A 380 -10.74 5.46 30.22
N ASP A 381 -9.90 4.79 29.44
CA ASP A 381 -8.59 4.27 29.85
C ASP A 381 -7.49 4.82 28.92
N PRO A 382 -6.99 6.04 29.20
CA PRO A 382 -6.01 6.70 28.34
C PRO A 382 -4.73 5.89 28.11
N ALA A 383 -4.29 5.11 29.11
CA ALA A 383 -3.07 4.31 28.98
C ALA A 383 -3.27 3.14 28.01
N ALA A 384 -4.39 2.43 28.11
CA ALA A 384 -4.73 1.35 27.18
C ALA A 384 -4.99 1.89 25.76
N LEU A 385 -5.67 3.02 25.64
CA LEU A 385 -5.89 3.69 24.36
C LEU A 385 -4.57 4.10 23.69
N ALA A 386 -3.66 4.74 24.42
CA ALA A 386 -2.37 5.18 23.91
C ALA A 386 -1.50 4.01 23.44
N GLY A 387 -1.43 2.93 24.23
CA GLY A 387 -0.69 1.73 23.85
C GLY A 387 -1.23 1.08 22.58
N ALA A 388 -2.54 0.97 22.45
CA ALA A 388 -3.20 0.41 21.27
C ALA A 388 -3.05 1.30 20.02
N LEU A 389 -3.16 2.61 20.17
CA LEU A 389 -2.93 3.58 19.09
C LEU A 389 -1.49 3.51 18.56
N ARG A 390 -0.50 3.43 19.44
CA ARG A 390 0.91 3.29 19.07
C ARG A 390 1.20 1.96 18.36
N LEU A 391 0.56 0.87 18.80
CA LEU A 391 0.64 -0.40 18.07
C LEU A 391 0.17 -0.24 16.62
N LEU A 392 -0.90 0.53 16.40
CA LEU A 392 -1.45 0.79 15.07
C LEU A 392 -0.71 1.89 14.28
N GLY A 393 0.35 2.48 14.84
CA GLY A 393 1.18 3.50 14.18
C GLY A 393 0.67 4.92 14.29
N PHE A 394 -0.13 5.21 15.30
CA PHE A 394 -0.63 6.56 15.63
C PHE A 394 0.13 7.17 16.82
N LEU A 395 -0.17 8.42 17.11
CA LEU A 395 0.43 9.23 18.17
C LEU A 395 1.94 9.47 17.98
N ALA A 396 2.33 9.76 16.75
CA ALA A 396 3.71 10.15 16.42
C ALA A 396 4.05 11.54 16.92
N ASP A 397 3.08 12.45 16.92
CA ASP A 397 3.22 13.81 17.41
C ASP A 397 2.94 13.93 18.92
N THR A 398 3.43 14.98 19.53
CA THR A 398 2.89 15.45 20.81
C THR A 398 1.52 16.09 20.61
N PRO A 399 0.69 16.22 21.63
CA PRO A 399 -0.60 16.92 21.51
C PRO A 399 -0.49 18.35 20.98
N ALA A 400 0.59 19.06 21.34
CA ALA A 400 0.84 20.43 20.86
C ALA A 400 1.23 20.45 19.36
N GLU A 401 2.09 19.54 18.92
CA GLU A 401 2.46 19.40 17.51
C GLU A 401 1.25 19.01 16.67
N TRP A 402 0.43 18.07 17.16
CA TRP A 402 -0.81 17.67 16.49
C TRP A 402 -1.77 18.84 16.31
N ALA A 403 -2.00 19.63 17.39
CA ALA A 403 -2.87 20.80 17.32
C ALA A 403 -2.36 21.84 16.32
N ALA A 404 -1.03 22.01 16.21
CA ALA A 404 -0.40 22.94 15.29
C ALA A 404 -0.55 22.51 13.81
N ARG A 405 -0.85 21.25 13.51
CA ARG A 405 -1.08 20.76 12.14
C ARG A 405 -2.36 21.31 11.51
N ARG A 406 -3.32 21.77 12.32
CA ARG A 406 -4.48 22.47 11.79
C ARG A 406 -4.04 23.86 11.36
N PRO A 407 -4.29 24.27 10.08
CA PRO A 407 -4.06 25.64 9.67
C PRO A 407 -4.77 26.56 10.66
N ALA A 408 -4.06 27.53 11.20
CA ALA A 408 -4.71 28.61 11.92
C ALA A 408 -5.82 29.15 11.01
N ALA A 409 -7.05 29.22 11.52
CA ALA A 409 -8.15 29.77 10.77
C ALA A 409 -7.73 31.20 10.32
N SER A 410 -7.42 31.37 9.05
CA SER A 410 -7.08 32.67 8.48
C SER A 410 -8.32 33.56 8.35
N VAL A 411 -9.42 33.11 8.93
CA VAL A 411 -10.70 33.80 8.92
C VAL A 411 -10.72 34.73 10.15
N ASP A 412 -10.85 36.01 9.88
CA ASP A 412 -11.10 36.99 10.95
C ASP A 412 -12.41 36.67 11.65
N ALA A 413 -12.32 35.99 12.79
CA ALA A 413 -13.47 35.56 13.58
C ALA A 413 -14.39 36.75 13.94
N ALA A 414 -13.81 37.93 14.17
CA ALA A 414 -14.58 39.14 14.45
C ALA A 414 -15.34 39.63 13.21
N ALA A 415 -14.77 39.48 12.01
CA ALA A 415 -15.47 39.78 10.76
C ALA A 415 -16.61 38.81 10.50
N VAL A 416 -16.38 37.50 10.73
CA VAL A 416 -17.42 36.46 10.60
C VAL A 416 -18.58 36.74 11.54
N GLU A 417 -18.30 37.04 12.79
CA GLU A 417 -19.33 37.32 13.80
C GLU A 417 -20.16 38.54 13.42
N ARG A 418 -19.52 39.62 12.94
CA ARG A 418 -20.24 40.82 12.42
C ARG A 418 -21.14 40.48 11.24
N LEU A 419 -20.71 39.67 10.31
CA LEU A 419 -21.52 39.21 9.16
C LEU A 419 -22.68 38.32 9.61
N ILE A 420 -22.49 37.44 10.59
CA ILE A 420 -23.54 36.61 11.16
C ILE A 420 -24.62 37.49 11.83
N GLN A 421 -24.23 38.50 12.62
CA GLN A 421 -25.20 39.44 13.23
C GLN A 421 -25.93 40.25 12.17
N ALA A 422 -25.26 40.70 11.12
CA ALA A 422 -25.90 41.41 9.99
C ALA A 422 -26.91 40.50 9.28
N ARG A 423 -26.57 39.20 9.07
CA ARG A 423 -27.46 38.22 8.46
C ARG A 423 -28.72 37.98 9.32
N LEU A 424 -28.55 37.81 10.63
CA LEU A 424 -29.64 37.64 11.57
C LEU A 424 -30.57 38.86 11.56
N ALA A 425 -30.00 40.09 11.56
CA ALA A 425 -30.76 41.33 11.48
C ALA A 425 -31.55 41.44 10.14
N ALA A 426 -30.92 41.10 9.02
CA ALA A 426 -31.56 41.08 7.70
C ALA A 426 -32.76 40.11 7.66
N ARG A 427 -32.58 38.89 8.23
CA ARG A 427 -33.66 37.90 8.32
C ARG A 427 -34.82 38.36 9.22
N LYS A 428 -34.49 39.00 10.36
CA LYS A 428 -35.51 39.59 11.24
C LYS A 428 -36.30 40.69 10.56
N ALA A 429 -35.64 41.52 9.73
CA ALA A 429 -36.27 42.54 8.89
C ALA A 429 -36.98 41.99 7.63
N ARG A 430 -37.03 40.68 7.44
CA ARG A 430 -37.55 39.97 6.26
C ARG A 430 -36.87 40.34 4.94
N ASN A 431 -35.64 40.85 5.02
CA ASN A 431 -34.80 41.09 3.84
C ASN A 431 -33.99 39.81 3.54
N PHE A 432 -34.67 38.83 2.92
CA PHE A 432 -34.07 37.51 2.66
C PHE A 432 -32.95 37.57 1.61
N ALA A 433 -33.06 38.51 0.63
CA ALA A 433 -32.05 38.68 -0.39
C ALA A 433 -30.70 39.11 0.19
N GLU A 434 -30.71 40.02 1.17
CA GLU A 434 -29.50 40.41 1.88
C GLU A 434 -28.98 39.29 2.80
N GLY A 435 -29.88 38.56 3.44
CA GLY A 435 -29.48 37.36 4.23
C GLY A 435 -28.78 36.29 3.42
N ASP A 436 -29.23 36.06 2.18
CA ASP A 436 -28.61 35.09 1.27
C ASP A 436 -27.29 35.61 0.71
N ARG A 437 -27.20 36.90 0.37
CA ARG A 437 -25.94 37.52 -0.04
C ARG A 437 -24.85 37.37 1.01
N ILE A 438 -25.18 37.64 2.28
CA ILE A 438 -24.23 37.49 3.40
C ILE A 438 -23.85 36.03 3.60
N ARG A 439 -24.76 35.08 3.46
CA ARG A 439 -24.48 33.66 3.50
C ARG A 439 -23.46 33.28 2.42
N ASP A 440 -23.64 33.75 1.20
CA ASP A 440 -22.75 33.44 0.09
C ASP A 440 -21.38 34.10 0.26
N GLU A 441 -21.34 35.34 0.85
CA GLU A 441 -20.10 35.99 1.24
C GLU A 441 -19.32 35.19 2.31
N LEU A 442 -19.98 34.69 3.36
CA LEU A 442 -19.40 33.84 4.37
C LEU A 442 -18.90 32.51 3.78
N ALA A 443 -19.69 31.94 2.85
CA ALA A 443 -19.30 30.72 2.14
C ALA A 443 -18.02 30.95 1.28
N ALA A 444 -17.91 32.11 0.63
CA ALA A 444 -16.71 32.50 -0.13
C ALA A 444 -15.49 32.73 0.77
N MET A 445 -15.69 33.13 2.04
CA MET A 445 -14.64 33.20 3.08
C MET A 445 -14.28 31.83 3.66
N GLY A 446 -14.86 30.73 3.17
CA GLY A 446 -14.62 29.40 3.69
C GLY A 446 -15.38 29.08 4.98
N VAL A 447 -16.46 29.80 5.29
CA VAL A 447 -17.26 29.61 6.50
C VAL A 447 -18.54 28.83 6.19
N SER A 448 -18.82 27.82 6.99
CA SER A 448 -20.10 27.07 6.99
C SER A 448 -20.94 27.49 8.18
N LEU A 449 -22.23 27.78 7.94
CA LEU A 449 -23.16 28.21 8.95
C LEU A 449 -24.10 27.07 9.39
N LYS A 450 -24.37 27.01 10.69
CA LYS A 450 -25.45 26.18 11.27
C LYS A 450 -26.44 27.08 11.98
N ASP A 451 -27.66 27.16 11.45
CA ASP A 451 -28.77 27.88 12.07
C ASP A 451 -29.45 26.99 13.13
N GLY A 452 -29.73 27.53 14.29
CA GLY A 452 -30.39 26.88 15.40
C GLY A 452 -31.23 27.85 16.23
N LYS A 453 -31.67 27.40 17.38
CA LYS A 453 -32.31 28.24 18.41
C LYS A 453 -31.57 28.07 19.72
N ASP A 454 -31.37 29.17 20.42
CA ASP A 454 -30.83 29.15 21.78
C ASP A 454 -31.80 28.40 22.69
N SER A 455 -31.28 27.42 23.42
CA SER A 455 -32.10 26.54 24.28
C SER A 455 -32.70 27.24 25.51
N ALA A 456 -32.13 28.37 25.93
CA ALA A 456 -32.59 29.13 27.11
C ALA A 456 -33.56 30.25 26.73
N THR A 457 -33.33 30.92 25.59
CA THR A 457 -34.12 32.10 25.16
C THR A 457 -35.06 31.81 24.00
N GLY A 458 -34.88 30.71 23.26
CA GLY A 458 -35.63 30.37 22.04
C GLY A 458 -35.34 31.28 20.84
N GLU A 459 -34.39 32.21 20.97
CA GLU A 459 -34.01 33.12 19.91
C GLU A 459 -33.17 32.41 18.82
N PRO A 460 -33.26 32.87 17.52
CA PRO A 460 -32.42 32.32 16.47
C PRO A 460 -30.93 32.57 16.74
N VAL A 461 -30.15 31.50 16.70
CA VAL A 461 -28.69 31.55 16.83
C VAL A 461 -28.07 30.89 15.61
N THR A 462 -26.96 31.44 15.12
CA THR A 462 -26.16 30.85 14.07
C THR A 462 -24.76 30.55 14.61
N THR A 463 -24.38 29.29 14.58
CA THR A 463 -22.99 28.86 14.83
C THR A 463 -22.26 28.67 13.51
N TRP A 464 -20.95 28.72 13.53
CA TRP A 464 -20.15 28.60 12.34
C TRP A 464 -18.92 27.74 12.52
N GLU A 465 -18.45 27.19 11.41
CA GLU A 465 -17.19 26.45 11.34
C GLU A 465 -16.48 26.82 10.03
N VAL A 466 -15.15 26.71 10.02
CA VAL A 466 -14.37 26.97 8.80
C VAL A 466 -14.52 25.75 7.89
N LYS A 467 -14.99 25.99 6.64
CA LYS A 467 -14.99 24.97 5.59
C LYS A 467 -13.54 24.67 5.20
N ARG A 468 -13.28 23.43 5.04
CA ARG A 468 -12.05 22.92 4.46
C ARG A 468 -12.30 22.35 3.08
#